data_63ce43ad1ebf216938653d189bc60433
#
_entry.id   63ce43ad1ebf216938653d189bc60433
#
_cell.length_a   1.000
_cell.length_b   1.000
_cell.length_c   1.000
_cell.angle_alpha   90.00
_cell.angle_beta   90.00
_cell.angle_gamma   90.00
#
_symmetry.space_group_name_H-M   'P 1'
#
loop_
_entity.id
_entity.type
_entity.pdbx_description
1 polymer ?
#
loop_
_entity_poly.entity_id
_entity_poly.type
_entity_poly.pdbx_seq_one_letter_code
_entity_poly.pdbx_strand_id
1 'polypeptide(L)'
;MSNEIKKHHIYVTASINEPSGNHHIEAAQCGLPILYIESGGIPEYCKGFGLGFTDDFEKKLELMIDNYEQYRAQMKDYPFNSKIMCKDYLGLFTDLIENNNYETGRPNTLFKLIYLTKQKFIKIARDQLYFKIKQIIGNILRKVKKKNG
;
A
#
# COMPACT_ATOMS: atom_id res chain seq x y z
N MET A 1 7.57 12.08 12.89
CA MET A 1 6.57 11.03 12.65
C MET A 1 6.59 9.95 13.72
N SER A 2 7.68 9.26 14.00
CA SER A 2 7.75 8.22 15.06
C SER A 2 7.35 8.69 16.46
N ASN A 3 7.69 9.91 16.85
CA ASN A 3 7.32 10.47 18.16
C ASN A 3 5.81 10.70 18.31
N GLU A 4 5.09 10.93 17.20
CA GLU A 4 3.63 11.07 17.20
C GLU A 4 2.96 9.71 17.34
N ILE A 5 3.40 8.73 16.55
CA ILE A 5 2.89 7.36 16.59
C ILE A 5 3.01 6.76 18.00
N LYS A 6 4.16 6.97 18.67
CA LYS A 6 4.42 6.46 20.04
C LYS A 6 3.52 7.03 21.13
N LYS A 7 2.74 8.07 20.85
CA LYS A 7 1.74 8.59 21.80
C LYS A 7 0.44 7.80 21.82
N HIS A 8 0.27 6.88 20.87
CA HIS A 8 -0.91 6.03 20.74
C HIS A 8 -0.66 4.63 21.30
N HIS A 9 -1.72 3.85 21.48
CA HIS A 9 -1.66 2.52 22.09
C HIS A 9 -1.87 1.40 21.08
N ILE A 10 -2.78 1.57 20.13
CA ILE A 10 -3.14 0.58 19.12
C ILE A 10 -3.10 1.27 17.77
N TYR A 11 -2.60 0.58 16.77
CA TYR A 11 -2.70 1.00 15.39
C TYR A 11 -3.80 0.23 14.67
N VAL A 12 -4.71 0.95 14.02
CA VAL A 12 -5.82 0.34 13.26
C VAL A 12 -5.67 0.66 11.79
N THR A 13 -5.76 -0.36 10.95
CA THR A 13 -5.83 -0.19 9.50
C THR A 13 -7.01 -0.94 8.91
N ALA A 14 -7.83 -0.22 8.11
CA ALA A 14 -9.00 -0.74 7.42
C ALA A 14 -8.90 -0.54 5.90
N SER A 15 -7.68 -0.46 5.36
CA SER A 15 -7.43 -0.31 3.93
C SER A 15 -7.79 -1.59 3.19
N ILE A 16 -8.77 -1.52 2.29
CA ILE A 16 -9.21 -2.66 1.48
C ILE A 16 -8.31 -2.78 0.25
N ASN A 17 -7.86 -4.01 -0.05
CA ASN A 17 -7.00 -4.33 -1.20
C ASN A 17 -5.69 -3.53 -1.23
N GLU A 18 -5.16 -3.13 -0.07
CA GLU A 18 -3.85 -2.52 0.05
C GLU A 18 -2.76 -3.56 -0.31
N PRO A 19 -1.98 -3.35 -1.37
CA PRO A 19 -0.99 -4.35 -1.79
C PRO A 19 0.21 -4.42 -0.83
N SER A 20 0.68 -3.27 -0.33
CA SER A 20 1.83 -3.19 0.57
C SER A 20 1.94 -1.77 1.13
N GLY A 21 1.37 -1.53 2.28
CA GLY A 21 1.49 -0.25 2.99
C GLY A 21 2.66 -0.27 3.98
N ASN A 22 3.39 0.84 4.11
CA ASN A 22 4.45 0.94 5.10
C ASN A 22 3.93 1.35 6.50
N HIS A 23 2.73 1.92 6.56
CA HIS A 23 2.15 2.50 7.78
C HIS A 23 2.01 1.50 8.93
N HIS A 24 1.62 0.24 8.64
CA HIS A 24 1.52 -0.80 9.68
C HIS A 24 2.90 -1.28 10.15
N ILE A 25 3.90 -1.31 9.26
CA ILE A 25 5.29 -1.62 9.62
C ILE A 25 5.85 -0.52 10.53
N GLU A 26 5.60 0.75 10.21
CA GLU A 26 6.01 1.91 11.02
C GLU A 26 5.36 1.88 12.41
N ALA A 27 4.08 1.53 12.50
CA ALA A 27 3.38 1.38 13.76
C ALA A 27 3.95 0.24 14.61
N ALA A 28 4.19 -0.94 14.01
CA ALA A 28 4.81 -2.07 14.67
C ALA A 28 6.21 -1.74 15.20
N GLN A 29 7.05 -1.06 14.41
CA GLN A 29 8.37 -0.59 14.82
C GLN A 29 8.33 0.45 15.93
N CYS A 30 7.21 1.13 16.11
CA CYS A 30 6.96 2.01 17.26
C CYS A 30 6.42 1.25 18.48
N GLY A 31 6.20 -0.06 18.38
CA GLY A 31 5.74 -0.91 19.46
C GLY A 31 4.21 -0.92 19.65
N LEU A 32 3.45 -0.48 18.65
CA LEU A 32 1.98 -0.48 18.72
C LEU A 32 1.43 -1.82 18.21
N PRO A 33 0.59 -2.50 18.99
CA PRO A 33 -0.22 -3.63 18.49
C PRO A 33 -1.05 -3.23 17.28
N ILE A 34 -1.16 -4.10 16.30
CA ILE A 34 -1.85 -3.83 15.04
C ILE A 34 -3.19 -4.54 15.00
N LEU A 35 -4.27 -3.77 14.78
CA LEU A 35 -5.59 -4.27 14.44
C LEU A 35 -5.82 -4.01 12.95
N TYR A 36 -5.92 -5.06 12.14
CA TYR A 36 -5.90 -4.93 10.69
C TYR A 36 -7.05 -5.66 10.01
N ILE A 37 -7.54 -5.08 8.91
CA ILE A 37 -8.51 -5.78 8.06
C ILE A 37 -7.83 -6.91 7.30
N GLU A 38 -8.46 -8.08 7.24
CA GLU A 38 -7.96 -9.22 6.47
C GLU A 38 -8.23 -9.02 4.97
N SER A 39 -7.47 -8.08 4.36
CA SER A 39 -7.64 -7.72 2.96
C SER A 39 -6.31 -7.35 2.31
N GLY A 40 -6.15 -7.68 1.03
CA GLY A 40 -4.94 -7.38 0.26
C GLY A 40 -3.69 -8.06 0.80
N GLY A 41 -2.57 -7.36 0.80
CA GLY A 41 -1.27 -7.82 1.29
C GLY A 41 -1.02 -7.56 2.78
N ILE A 42 -1.91 -6.86 3.49
CA ILE A 42 -1.72 -6.50 4.90
C ILE A 42 -1.49 -7.74 5.79
N PRO A 43 -2.23 -8.85 5.64
CA PRO A 43 -2.02 -10.06 6.44
C PRO A 43 -0.61 -10.63 6.35
N GLU A 44 0.10 -10.45 5.25
CA GLU A 44 1.48 -10.93 5.06
C GLU A 44 2.44 -10.29 6.07
N TYR A 45 2.18 -9.03 6.45
CA TYR A 45 3.02 -8.26 7.37
C TYR A 45 2.53 -8.28 8.81
N CYS A 46 1.25 -8.57 9.04
CA CYS A 46 0.61 -8.39 10.35
C CYS A 46 0.27 -9.71 11.05
N LYS A 47 0.19 -10.83 10.32
CA LYS A 47 -0.17 -12.13 10.88
C LYS A 47 0.85 -12.58 11.93
N GLY A 48 0.37 -12.87 13.13
CA GLY A 48 1.21 -13.22 14.30
C GLY A 48 1.70 -12.02 15.11
N PHE A 49 1.47 -10.79 14.65
CA PHE A 49 1.88 -9.55 15.31
C PHE A 49 0.73 -8.56 15.55
N GLY A 50 -0.48 -9.08 15.61
CA GLY A 50 -1.69 -8.30 15.81
C GLY A 50 -2.93 -9.16 15.66
N LEU A 51 -4.09 -8.52 15.50
CA LEU A 51 -5.37 -9.19 15.24
C LEU A 51 -5.93 -8.78 13.89
N GLY A 52 -6.28 -9.78 13.08
CA GLY A 52 -7.07 -9.59 11.87
C GLY A 52 -8.55 -9.53 12.18
N PHE A 53 -9.28 -8.66 11.46
CA PHE A 53 -10.74 -8.59 11.48
C PHE A 53 -11.30 -8.57 10.06
N THR A 54 -12.55 -8.98 9.94
CA THR A 54 -13.37 -8.84 8.74
C THR A 54 -14.56 -7.92 9.05
N ASP A 55 -15.65 -8.49 9.52
CA ASP A 55 -16.88 -7.82 9.98
C ASP A 55 -17.03 -7.78 11.50
N ASP A 56 -16.05 -8.34 12.22
CA ASP A 56 -16.03 -8.49 13.68
C ASP A 56 -15.09 -7.50 14.39
N PHE A 57 -14.94 -6.29 13.86
CA PHE A 57 -14.01 -5.27 14.34
C PHE A 57 -14.14 -4.97 15.84
N GLU A 58 -15.36 -4.72 16.32
CA GLU A 58 -15.60 -4.37 17.74
C GLU A 58 -15.12 -5.48 18.67
N LYS A 59 -15.48 -6.72 18.37
CA LYS A 59 -15.06 -7.89 19.15
C LYS A 59 -13.53 -8.05 19.17
N LYS A 60 -12.86 -7.81 18.04
CA LYS A 60 -11.40 -7.90 17.94
C LYS A 60 -10.71 -6.75 18.68
N LEU A 61 -11.31 -5.56 18.67
CA LEU A 61 -10.80 -4.42 19.43
C LEU A 61 -10.90 -4.67 20.94
N GLU A 62 -12.04 -5.16 21.44
CA GLU A 62 -12.21 -5.55 22.83
C GLU A 62 -11.17 -6.60 23.25
N LEU A 63 -11.03 -7.66 22.45
CA LEU A 63 -10.04 -8.70 22.71
C LEU A 63 -8.60 -8.17 22.77
N MET A 64 -8.26 -7.21 21.90
CA MET A 64 -6.95 -6.57 21.91
C MET A 64 -6.74 -5.69 23.13
N ILE A 65 -7.77 -4.97 23.59
CA ILE A 65 -7.72 -4.15 24.80
C ILE A 65 -7.52 -5.04 26.03
N ASP A 66 -8.29 -6.10 26.15
CA ASP A 66 -8.23 -7.04 27.29
C ASP A 66 -6.87 -7.74 27.41
N ASN A 67 -6.21 -7.96 26.27
CA ASN A 67 -4.91 -8.61 26.22
C ASN A 67 -3.78 -7.68 25.73
N TYR A 68 -3.90 -6.38 25.98
CA TYR A 68 -3.04 -5.35 25.42
C TYR A 68 -1.54 -5.61 25.63
N GLU A 69 -1.13 -5.93 26.85
CA GLU A 69 0.29 -6.16 27.17
C GLU A 69 0.87 -7.37 26.42
N GLN A 70 0.07 -8.39 26.16
CA GLN A 70 0.49 -9.54 25.34
C GLN A 70 0.75 -9.11 23.90
N TYR A 71 -0.17 -8.39 23.27
CA TYR A 71 -0.01 -7.91 21.90
C TYR A 71 1.13 -6.90 21.77
N ARG A 72 1.29 -6.04 22.77
CA ARG A 72 2.40 -5.10 22.82
C ARG A 72 3.76 -5.81 22.94
N ALA A 73 3.83 -6.87 23.73
CA ALA A 73 5.05 -7.66 23.87
C ALA A 73 5.47 -8.33 22.55
N GLN A 74 4.51 -8.79 21.74
CA GLN A 74 4.77 -9.37 20.42
C GLN A 74 5.48 -8.41 19.47
N MET A 75 5.27 -7.09 19.60
CA MET A 75 5.90 -6.10 18.75
C MET A 75 7.41 -6.00 18.92
N LYS A 76 7.98 -6.50 20.02
CA LYS A 76 9.42 -6.54 20.23
C LYS A 76 10.12 -7.46 19.21
N ASP A 77 9.44 -8.49 18.78
CA ASP A 77 9.94 -9.51 17.86
C ASP A 77 9.47 -9.28 16.42
N TYR A 78 8.88 -8.09 16.14
CA TYR A 78 8.38 -7.78 14.81
C TYR A 78 9.52 -7.77 13.77
N PRO A 79 9.46 -8.64 12.73
CA PRO A 79 10.61 -8.93 11.89
C PRO A 79 10.88 -7.88 10.82
N PHE A 80 9.84 -7.15 10.38
CA PHE A 80 9.99 -6.25 9.24
C PHE A 80 10.53 -4.89 9.67
N ASN A 81 11.71 -4.54 9.16
CA ASN A 81 12.35 -3.24 9.39
C ASN A 81 13.27 -2.87 8.23
N SER A 82 13.61 -1.59 8.13
CA SER A 82 14.45 -1.06 7.04
C SER A 82 15.84 -1.70 6.99
N LYS A 83 16.42 -2.08 8.12
CA LYS A 83 17.76 -2.69 8.17
C LYS A 83 17.76 -4.08 7.53
N ILE A 84 16.75 -4.90 7.83
CA ILE A 84 16.58 -6.24 7.22
C ILE A 84 16.31 -6.07 5.73
N MET A 85 15.38 -5.21 5.36
CA MET A 85 15.06 -4.93 3.96
C MET A 85 16.30 -4.50 3.15
N CYS A 86 17.10 -3.56 3.67
CA CYS A 86 18.34 -3.14 3.00
C CYS A 86 19.34 -4.28 2.88
N LYS A 87 19.47 -5.14 3.90
CA LYS A 87 20.34 -6.31 3.86
C LYS A 87 19.89 -7.30 2.76
N ASP A 88 18.60 -7.55 2.65
CA ASP A 88 18.06 -8.49 1.67
C ASP A 88 18.24 -7.96 0.23
N TYR A 89 17.99 -6.65 0.01
CA TYR A 89 18.28 -6.03 -1.29
C TYR A 89 19.78 -6.07 -1.62
N LEU A 90 20.65 -5.77 -0.66
CA LEU A 90 22.09 -5.85 -0.88
C LEU A 90 22.53 -7.28 -1.23
N GLY A 91 22.00 -8.28 -0.50
CA GLY A 91 22.23 -9.69 -0.80
C GLY A 91 21.79 -10.06 -2.22
N LEU A 92 20.57 -9.65 -2.60
CA LEU A 92 20.07 -9.88 -3.97
C LEU A 92 20.96 -9.24 -5.05
N PHE A 93 21.37 -7.99 -4.86
CA PHE A 93 22.23 -7.30 -5.82
C PHE A 93 23.61 -7.95 -5.91
N THR A 94 24.19 -8.35 -4.78
CA THR A 94 25.47 -9.06 -4.75
C THR A 94 25.36 -10.39 -5.49
N ASP A 95 24.31 -11.17 -5.23
CA ASP A 95 24.07 -12.45 -5.89
C ASP A 95 23.89 -12.30 -7.41
N LEU A 96 23.13 -11.29 -7.85
CA LEU A 96 22.97 -10.98 -9.26
C LEU A 96 24.30 -10.60 -9.95
N ILE A 97 25.18 -9.87 -9.26
CA ILE A 97 26.47 -9.44 -9.82
C ILE A 97 27.46 -10.60 -9.87
N GLU A 98 27.56 -11.37 -8.77
CA GLU A 98 28.58 -12.41 -8.65
C GLU A 98 28.22 -13.66 -9.46
N ASN A 99 26.96 -14.05 -9.49
CA ASN A 99 26.53 -15.27 -10.16
C ASN A 99 26.10 -15.07 -11.61
N ASN A 100 26.11 -13.84 -12.12
CA ASN A 100 25.67 -13.52 -13.50
C ASN A 100 24.26 -14.09 -13.82
N ASN A 101 23.46 -14.34 -12.79
CA ASN A 101 22.16 -14.99 -12.88
C ASN A 101 21.03 -14.05 -13.37
N TYR A 102 21.37 -12.88 -13.87
CA TYR A 102 20.37 -12.14 -14.61
C TYR A 102 20.37 -12.69 -16.05
N GLU A 103 19.44 -13.55 -16.35
CA GLU A 103 18.98 -13.63 -17.72
C GLU A 103 18.63 -12.19 -18.12
N THR A 104 19.49 -11.60 -18.94
CA THR A 104 19.12 -10.40 -19.68
C THR A 104 18.04 -10.80 -20.67
N GLY A 105 16.90 -11.15 -20.14
CA GLY A 105 15.68 -11.23 -20.89
C GLY A 105 15.40 -9.83 -21.40
N ARG A 106 16.12 -9.46 -22.47
CA ARG A 106 15.69 -8.31 -23.28
C ARG A 106 14.25 -8.58 -23.56
N PRO A 107 13.30 -7.78 -23.06
CA PRO A 107 11.90 -8.04 -23.28
C PRO A 107 11.76 -8.25 -24.77
N ASN A 108 11.25 -9.43 -25.14
CA ASN A 108 11.08 -9.82 -26.54
C ASN A 108 10.53 -8.59 -27.27
N THR A 109 11.13 -8.21 -28.38
CA THR A 109 10.80 -6.99 -29.13
C THR A 109 9.29 -6.88 -29.35
N LEU A 110 8.61 -8.01 -29.48
CA LEU A 110 7.15 -8.10 -29.53
C LEU A 110 6.48 -7.65 -28.24
N PHE A 111 6.97 -8.07 -27.06
CA PHE A 111 6.43 -7.64 -25.75
C PHE A 111 6.64 -6.14 -25.53
N LYS A 112 7.80 -5.61 -25.93
CA LYS A 112 8.08 -4.17 -25.85
C LYS A 112 7.15 -3.38 -26.77
N LEU A 113 6.88 -3.90 -27.98
CA LEU A 113 5.97 -3.28 -28.93
C LEU A 113 4.52 -3.30 -28.42
N ILE A 114 4.05 -4.43 -27.87
CA ILE A 114 2.73 -4.56 -27.28
C ILE A 114 2.58 -3.62 -26.07
N TYR A 115 3.58 -3.54 -25.21
CA TYR A 115 3.57 -2.64 -24.06
C TYR A 115 3.49 -1.16 -24.49
N LEU A 116 4.33 -0.75 -25.45
CA LEU A 116 4.34 0.63 -25.95
C LEU A 116 3.05 1.01 -26.67
N THR A 117 2.46 0.09 -27.44
CA THR A 117 1.16 0.31 -28.10
C THR A 117 0.05 0.44 -27.07
N LYS A 118 0.02 -0.44 -26.04
CA LYS A 118 -0.96 -0.36 -24.93
C LYS A 118 -0.86 0.98 -24.20
N GLN A 119 0.34 1.45 -23.87
CA GLN A 119 0.56 2.76 -23.23
C GLN A 119 0.07 3.92 -24.12
N LYS A 120 0.31 3.83 -25.41
CA LYS A 120 -0.15 4.83 -26.38
C LYS A 120 -1.68 4.90 -26.45
N PHE A 121 -2.35 3.74 -26.46
CA PHE A 121 -3.82 3.65 -26.42
C PHE A 121 -4.41 4.22 -25.14
N ILE A 122 -3.83 3.87 -23.98
CA ILE A 122 -4.26 4.40 -22.68
C ILE A 122 -4.13 5.94 -22.65
N LYS A 123 -3.03 6.47 -23.16
CA LYS A 123 -2.81 7.92 -23.24
C LYS A 123 -3.87 8.60 -24.11
N ILE A 124 -4.13 8.07 -25.31
CA ILE A 124 -5.14 8.61 -26.24
C ILE A 124 -6.53 8.57 -25.61
N ALA A 125 -6.92 7.45 -24.99
CA ALA A 125 -8.21 7.32 -24.33
C ALA A 125 -8.39 8.32 -23.17
N ARG A 126 -7.32 8.52 -22.38
CA ARG A 126 -7.31 9.51 -21.29
C ARG A 126 -7.45 10.94 -21.82
N ASP A 127 -6.72 11.29 -22.86
CA ASP A 127 -6.72 12.63 -23.44
C ASP A 127 -8.09 12.94 -24.09
N GLN A 128 -8.73 11.96 -24.75
CA GLN A 128 -10.10 12.09 -25.27
C GLN A 128 -11.13 12.27 -24.16
N LEU A 129 -11.01 11.50 -23.06
CA LEU A 129 -11.91 11.64 -21.91
C LEU A 129 -11.76 13.02 -21.26
N TYR A 130 -10.54 13.49 -21.06
CA TYR A 130 -10.25 14.82 -20.53
C TYR A 130 -10.88 15.92 -21.40
N PHE A 131 -10.75 15.82 -22.74
CA PHE A 131 -11.33 16.79 -23.66
C PHE A 131 -12.86 16.80 -23.59
N LYS A 132 -13.52 15.63 -23.53
CA LYS A 132 -14.97 15.53 -23.35
C LYS A 132 -15.44 16.16 -22.03
N ILE A 133 -14.77 15.89 -20.93
CA ILE A 133 -15.09 16.48 -19.62
C ILE A 133 -14.97 18.00 -19.69
N LYS A 134 -13.90 18.53 -20.28
CA LYS A 134 -13.68 19.97 -20.44
C LYS A 134 -14.79 20.64 -21.28
N GLN A 135 -15.24 19.98 -22.34
CA GLN A 135 -16.40 20.48 -23.15
C GLN A 135 -17.69 20.51 -22.34
N ILE A 136 -17.99 19.45 -21.57
CA ILE A 136 -19.19 19.37 -20.72
C ILE A 136 -19.19 20.49 -19.69
N ILE A 137 -18.07 20.67 -18.96
CA ILE A 137 -17.93 21.76 -17.97
C ILE A 137 -18.08 23.12 -18.63
N GLY A 138 -17.47 23.36 -19.78
CA GLY A 138 -17.60 24.60 -20.53
C GLY A 138 -19.05 24.92 -20.98
N ASN A 139 -19.81 23.88 -21.36
CA ASN A 139 -21.21 24.00 -21.70
C ASN A 139 -22.09 24.33 -20.48
N ILE A 140 -21.82 23.70 -19.34
CA ILE A 140 -22.53 23.98 -18.08
C ILE A 140 -22.28 25.43 -17.65
N LEU A 141 -21.03 25.87 -17.63
CA LEU A 141 -20.67 27.23 -17.24
C LEU A 141 -21.31 28.28 -18.15
N ARG A 142 -21.41 28.05 -19.47
CA ARG A 142 -22.10 28.95 -20.42
C ARG A 142 -23.60 29.01 -20.15
N LYS A 143 -24.24 27.87 -19.79
CA LYS A 143 -25.68 27.86 -19.44
C LYS A 143 -25.95 28.62 -18.13
N VAL A 144 -25.07 28.48 -17.14
CA VAL A 144 -25.18 29.18 -15.84
C VAL A 144 -25.03 30.70 -16.05
N LYS A 145 -24.03 31.14 -16.85
CA LYS A 145 -23.89 32.59 -17.18
C LYS A 145 -25.09 33.20 -17.90
N LYS A 146 -25.75 32.45 -18.81
CA LYS A 146 -26.97 32.92 -19.51
C LYS A 146 -28.21 32.99 -18.60
N LYS A 147 -28.21 32.34 -17.43
CA LYS A 147 -29.34 32.32 -16.51
C LYS A 147 -29.27 33.40 -15.43
N ASN A 148 -28.07 33.99 -15.24
CA ASN A 148 -27.77 34.97 -14.19
C ASN A 148 -27.46 36.39 -14.76
N GLY A 149 -27.61 36.60 -16.05
CA GLY A 149 -27.55 37.89 -16.73
C GLY A 149 -28.84 38.14 -17.49
#